data_97116ff966f0cfacf96d02f7deb348b6
#
_entry.id   97116ff966f0cfacf96d02f7deb348b6
#
_cell.length_a   1.000
_cell.length_b   1.000
_cell.length_c   1.000
_cell.angle_alpha   90.00
_cell.angle_beta   90.00
_cell.angle_gamma   90.00
#
_symmetry.space_group_name_H-M   'P 1'
#
loop_
_entity.id
_entity.type
_entity.pdbx_description
1 polymer ?
#
loop_
_entity_poly.entity_id
_entity_poly.type
_entity_poly.pdbx_seq_one_letter_code
_entity_poly.pdbx_strand_id
1 'polypeptide(L)' 'ERTILPRRKRKVMIPFGEVEVKICGSEGAEKCYPEYESLAKICRKTGISYAEAYQMAVDASKNLE' A
#
# COMPACT_ATOMS: atom_id res chain seq x y z
N GLU A 1 6.51 28.89 9.86
CA GLU A 1 5.98 28.04 8.92
C GLU A 1 6.58 26.66 8.92
N ARG A 2 5.77 25.67 8.82
CA ARG A 2 6.30 24.34 8.95
C ARG A 2 6.14 23.54 7.66
N THR A 3 7.04 22.65 7.45
CA THR A 3 7.02 21.83 6.27
C THR A 3 6.33 20.52 6.59
N ILE A 4 5.33 20.20 5.81
CA ILE A 4 4.60 18.97 6.00
C ILE A 4 4.80 18.11 4.77
N LEU A 5 5.26 16.90 4.99
CA LEU A 5 5.42 15.98 3.89
C LEU A 5 4.07 15.59 3.34
N PRO A 6 3.95 15.55 2.02
CA PRO A 6 2.70 15.14 1.42
C PRO A 6 2.33 13.73 1.82
N ARG A 7 1.07 13.56 2.10
CA ARG A 7 0.56 12.24 2.42
C ARG A 7 -0.64 11.99 1.56
N ARG A 8 -0.68 10.85 0.95
CA ARG A 8 -1.79 10.50 0.11
C ARG A 8 -2.22 9.09 0.41
N LYS A 9 -3.50 8.86 0.29
CA LYS A 9 -4.03 7.52 0.39
C LYS A 9 -4.47 7.09 -0.98
N ARG A 10 -4.14 5.89 -1.32
CA ARG A 10 -4.51 5.34 -2.60
C ARG A 10 -5.01 3.94 -2.41
N LYS A 11 -5.81 3.49 -3.34
CA LYS A 11 -6.24 2.11 -3.35
C LYS A 11 -5.62 1.42 -4.53
N VAL A 12 -5.04 0.28 -4.29
CA VAL A 12 -4.43 -0.49 -5.36
C VAL A 12 -5.11 -1.83 -5.45
N MET A 13 -5.17 -2.35 -6.65
CA MET A 13 -5.78 -3.65 -6.88
C MET A 13 -4.70 -4.69 -7.01
N ILE A 14 -4.81 -5.72 -6.21
CA ILE A 14 -3.95 -6.88 -6.38
C ILE A 14 -4.86 -8.06 -6.72
N PRO A 15 -4.29 -9.18 -7.15
CA PRO A 15 -5.13 -10.30 -7.59
C PRO A 15 -6.15 -10.75 -6.55
N PHE A 16 -5.88 -10.50 -5.29
CA PHE A 16 -6.75 -10.97 -4.22
C PHE A 16 -7.70 -9.91 -3.69
N GLY A 17 -7.64 -8.71 -4.22
CA GLY A 17 -8.57 -7.68 -3.78
C GLY A 17 -7.95 -6.31 -3.76
N GLU A 18 -8.65 -5.41 -3.09
CA GLU A 18 -8.25 -4.02 -3.03
C GLU A 18 -7.48 -3.76 -1.74
N VAL A 19 -6.39 -3.02 -1.84
CA VAL A 19 -5.57 -2.70 -0.69
C VAL A 19 -5.40 -1.20 -0.60
N GLU A 20 -5.61 -0.67 0.59
CA GLU A 20 -5.38 0.74 0.83
C GLU A 20 -3.93 0.94 1.19
N VAL A 21 -3.30 1.94 0.57
CA VAL A 21 -1.90 2.23 0.87
C VAL A 21 -1.75 3.70 1.19
N LYS A 22 -0.78 4.00 2.00
CA LYS A 22 -0.41 5.38 2.30
C LYS A 22 0.89 5.68 1.59
N ILE A 23 0.92 6.81 0.92
CA ILE A 23 2.12 7.23 0.23
C ILE A 23 2.63 8.50 0.89
N CYS A 24 3.84 8.44 1.40
CA CYS A 24 4.45 9.56 2.08
C CYS A 24 5.74 9.94 1.42
N GLY A 25 6.05 11.22 1.49
CA GLY A 25 7.31 11.69 0.97
C GLY A 25 7.14 12.67 -0.15
N SER A 26 8.24 13.04 -0.76
CA SER A 26 8.21 13.99 -1.83
C SER A 26 8.76 13.34 -3.09
N GLU A 27 8.75 14.10 -4.14
CA GLU A 27 9.21 13.64 -5.42
C GLU A 27 10.53 12.91 -5.34
N GLY A 28 10.60 11.73 -5.89
CA GLY A 28 11.83 10.98 -5.91
C GLY A 28 12.17 10.28 -4.63
N ALA A 29 11.38 10.50 -3.58
CA ALA A 29 11.64 9.86 -2.30
C ALA A 29 10.36 9.40 -1.63
N GLU A 30 9.40 9.01 -2.43
CA GLU A 30 8.13 8.55 -1.89
C GLU A 30 8.23 7.13 -1.37
N LYS A 31 7.53 6.90 -0.28
CA LYS A 31 7.45 5.57 0.30
C LYS A 31 6.01 5.15 0.42
N CYS A 32 5.79 3.88 0.21
CA CYS A 32 4.46 3.32 0.22
C CYS A 32 4.30 2.41 1.42
N TYR A 33 3.22 2.62 2.16
CA TYR A 33 2.94 1.83 3.35
C TYR A 33 1.54 1.24 3.25
N PRO A 34 1.42 -0.03 2.90
CA PRO A 34 0.11 -0.66 2.85
C PRO A 34 -0.53 -0.68 4.23
N GLU A 35 -1.85 -0.50 4.27
CA GLU A 35 -2.58 -0.53 5.52
C GLU A 35 -2.66 -1.94 6.04
N TYR A 36 -2.35 -2.09 7.32
CA TYR A 36 -2.36 -3.42 7.92
C TYR A 36 -3.71 -4.10 7.80
N GLU A 37 -4.77 -3.36 8.08
CA GLU A 37 -6.10 -3.96 8.07
C GLU A 37 -6.52 -4.45 6.70
N SER A 38 -6.14 -3.72 5.67
CA SER A 38 -6.43 -4.17 4.32
C SER A 38 -5.74 -5.48 4.02
N LEU A 39 -4.48 -5.56 4.40
CA LEU A 39 -3.72 -6.79 4.16
C LEU A 39 -4.25 -7.94 5.01
N ALA A 40 -4.59 -7.65 6.25
CA ALA A 40 -5.10 -8.70 7.14
C ALA A 40 -6.39 -9.29 6.59
N LYS A 41 -7.24 -8.46 6.03
CA LYS A 41 -8.46 -8.94 5.43
C LYS A 41 -8.17 -9.92 4.31
N ILE A 42 -7.23 -9.57 3.46
CA ILE A 42 -6.89 -10.40 2.34
C ILE A 42 -6.28 -11.71 2.81
N CYS A 43 -5.42 -11.64 3.80
CA CYS A 43 -4.82 -12.86 4.35
C CYS A 43 -5.88 -13.80 4.89
N ARG A 44 -6.85 -13.25 5.61
CA ARG A 44 -7.92 -14.09 6.16
C ARG A 44 -8.79 -14.70 5.08
N LYS A 45 -8.96 -13.95 4.01
CA LYS A 45 -9.83 -14.39 2.94
C LYS A 45 -9.19 -15.43 2.04
N THR A 46 -7.90 -15.27 1.78
CA THR A 46 -7.22 -16.10 0.80
C THR A 46 -6.24 -17.09 1.42
N GLY A 47 -5.80 -16.84 2.62
CA GLY A 47 -4.85 -17.73 3.27
C GLY A 47 -3.40 -17.47 2.92
N ILE A 48 -3.12 -16.43 2.14
CA ILE A 48 -1.72 -16.14 1.84
C ILE A 48 -1.06 -15.47 3.03
N SER A 49 0.26 -15.48 3.04
CA SER A 49 1.00 -14.90 4.14
C SER A 49 0.94 -13.38 4.06
N TYR A 50 1.11 -12.76 5.23
CA TYR A 50 1.12 -11.31 5.29
C TYR A 50 2.23 -10.73 4.43
N ALA A 51 3.40 -11.37 4.46
CA ALA A 51 4.53 -10.88 3.69
C ALA A 51 4.22 -10.88 2.19
N GLU A 52 3.54 -11.91 1.73
CA GLU A 52 3.17 -11.95 0.32
C GLU A 52 2.20 -10.86 -0.04
N ALA A 53 1.18 -10.68 0.80
CA ALA A 53 0.20 -9.64 0.54
C ALA A 53 0.87 -8.27 0.55
N TYR A 54 1.76 -8.05 1.50
CA TYR A 54 2.47 -6.80 1.60
C TYR A 54 3.27 -6.51 0.33
N GLN A 55 4.00 -7.51 -0.14
CA GLN A 55 4.83 -7.33 -1.33
C GLN A 55 3.97 -7.04 -2.56
N MET A 56 2.85 -7.71 -2.67
CA MET A 56 1.96 -7.44 -3.80
C MET A 56 1.43 -6.02 -3.77
N ALA A 57 1.08 -5.54 -2.59
CA ALA A 57 0.58 -4.18 -2.47
C ALA A 57 1.65 -3.17 -2.82
N VAL A 58 2.86 -3.39 -2.37
CA VAL A 58 3.96 -2.48 -2.68
C VAL A 58 4.22 -2.46 -4.18
N ASP A 59 4.25 -3.64 -4.79
CA ASP A 59 4.48 -3.72 -6.22
C ASP A 59 3.38 -3.03 -7.00
N ALA A 60 2.14 -3.24 -6.59
CA ALA A 60 1.02 -2.60 -7.26
C ALA A 60 1.10 -1.08 -7.15
N SER A 61 1.53 -0.59 -6.01
CA SER A 61 1.60 0.85 -5.82
C SER A 61 2.69 1.47 -6.68
N LYS A 62 3.72 0.72 -6.99
CA LYS A 62 4.76 1.23 -7.87
C LYS A 62 4.28 1.41 -9.28
N ASN A 63 3.26 0.69 -9.67
CA ASN A 63 2.72 0.75 -11.01
C ASN A 63 1.54 1.69 -11.14
N LEU A 64 1.33 2.51 -10.13
CA LEU A 64 0.19 3.41 -10.12
C LEU A 64 0.31 4.57 -11.07
N GLU A 65 1.46 4.84 -11.52
CA GLU A 65 1.66 5.98 -12.38
C GLU A 65 0.92 5.89 -13.67
#